data_5976cc7a2bbeca0e3a1d28cecbfb1aa3
#
_entry.id   5976cc7a2bbeca0e3a1d28cecbfb1aa3
#
_cell.length_a   1.000
_cell.length_b   1.000
_cell.length_c   1.000
_cell.angle_alpha   90.00
_cell.angle_beta   90.00
_cell.angle_gamma   90.00
#
_symmetry.space_group_name_H-M   'P 1'
#
loop_
_entity.id
_entity.type
_entity.pdbx_description
1 polymer ?
#
loop_
_entity_poly.entity_id
_entity_poly.type
_entity_poly.pdbx_seq_one_letter_code
_entity_poly.pdbx_strand_id
1 'polypeptide(L)'
;MSEKQTKGWQVKLIYDSVGSADTPEEFCRSLADNGVNVLAYNPLNPLTPRKKWEVGRDHRKLLVVDGQIAFVGGVNISSVYSSGSFRSKPRTTDTQPWRDTHLRIEGPVVSEFQKLFLATWEKQKGEPLVSKSFFPNISNAGNEMVRDIGS
;
A
#
# COMPACT_ATOMS: atom_id res chain seq x y z
N MET A 1 3.97 8.59 7.76
CA MET A 1 2.51 8.46 7.63
C MET A 1 1.75 9.11 8.78
N SER A 2 2.14 8.88 10.04
CA SER A 2 1.47 9.42 11.23
C SER A 2 1.40 10.95 11.30
N GLU A 3 2.47 11.67 10.91
CA GLU A 3 2.49 13.14 10.91
C GLU A 3 1.39 13.80 10.04
N LYS A 4 0.98 13.11 8.98
CA LYS A 4 -0.07 13.59 8.07
C LYS A 4 -1.46 13.51 8.72
N GLN A 5 -1.70 12.46 9.50
CA GLN A 5 -2.99 12.29 10.17
C GLN A 5 -3.23 13.39 11.21
N THR A 6 -2.22 13.77 11.98
CA THR A 6 -2.32 14.85 12.98
C THR A 6 -2.64 16.22 12.36
N LYS A 7 -2.36 16.41 11.07
CA LYS A 7 -2.71 17.63 10.30
C LYS A 7 -4.08 17.55 9.59
N GLY A 8 -4.95 16.63 9.98
CA GLY A 8 -6.28 16.43 9.39
C GLY A 8 -6.28 15.61 8.10
N TRP A 9 -5.17 14.97 7.75
CA TRP A 9 -5.09 14.08 6.62
C TRP A 9 -5.57 12.68 7.02
N GLN A 10 -6.34 12.03 6.16
CA GLN A 10 -6.73 10.64 6.36
C GLN A 10 -5.74 9.72 5.66
N VAL A 11 -5.12 8.85 6.41
CA VAL A 11 -4.20 7.84 5.88
C VAL A 11 -4.80 6.46 6.08
N LYS A 12 -4.85 5.67 5.01
CA LYS A 12 -5.32 4.29 5.00
C LYS A 12 -4.22 3.40 4.47
N LEU A 13 -3.97 2.31 5.16
CA LEU A 13 -2.94 1.33 4.82
C LEU A 13 -3.56 -0.06 4.77
N ILE A 14 -3.42 -0.73 3.63
CA ILE A 14 -3.65 -2.17 3.51
C ILE A 14 -2.29 -2.85 3.42
N TYR A 15 -2.06 -3.89 4.22
CA TYR A 15 -0.85 -4.69 4.15
C TYR A 15 -1.19 -6.17 4.00
N ASP A 16 -0.38 -6.90 3.21
CA ASP A 16 -0.53 -8.35 3.07
C ASP A 16 -0.08 -9.04 4.36
N SER A 17 -1.00 -9.75 5.03
CA SER A 17 -0.74 -10.35 6.33
C SER A 17 0.35 -11.44 6.28
N VAL A 18 0.46 -12.17 5.18
CA VAL A 18 1.49 -13.20 4.99
C VAL A 18 2.83 -12.58 4.60
N GLY A 19 2.82 -11.62 3.67
CA GLY A 19 4.01 -10.90 3.24
C GLY A 19 4.63 -10.02 4.31
N SER A 20 3.87 -9.70 5.36
CA SER A 20 4.29 -8.88 6.50
C SER A 20 4.42 -9.68 7.79
N ALA A 21 4.51 -11.02 7.72
CA ALA A 21 4.56 -11.87 8.91
C ALA A 21 5.77 -11.59 9.82
N ASP A 22 6.88 -11.12 9.24
CA ASP A 22 8.09 -10.74 9.97
C ASP A 22 8.03 -9.30 10.52
N THR A 23 6.97 -8.55 10.20
CA THR A 23 6.80 -7.18 10.71
C THR A 23 6.29 -7.23 12.14
N PRO A 24 6.98 -6.60 13.11
CA PRO A 24 6.51 -6.57 14.49
C PRO A 24 5.10 -5.99 14.58
N GLU A 25 4.22 -6.64 15.34
CA GLU A 25 2.84 -6.17 15.56
C GLU A 25 2.79 -4.74 16.10
N GLU A 26 3.77 -4.39 16.94
CA GLU A 26 3.95 -3.05 17.51
C GLU A 26 4.08 -1.97 16.45
N PHE A 27 4.63 -2.29 15.28
CA PHE A 27 4.74 -1.33 14.18
C PHE A 27 3.34 -0.95 13.65
N CYS A 28 2.50 -1.93 13.36
CA CYS A 28 1.13 -1.69 12.90
C CYS A 28 0.30 -0.98 13.97
N ARG A 29 0.48 -1.37 15.24
CA ARG A 29 -0.17 -0.71 16.38
C ARG A 29 0.27 0.74 16.51
N SER A 30 1.55 1.02 16.43
CA SER A 30 2.09 2.40 16.44
C SER A 30 1.51 3.27 15.33
N LEU A 31 1.30 2.73 14.13
CA LEU A 31 0.63 3.47 13.05
C LEU A 31 -0.82 3.78 13.41
N ALA A 32 -1.55 2.80 13.95
CA ALA A 32 -2.94 2.97 14.36
C ALA A 32 -3.08 4.00 15.49
N ASP A 33 -2.23 3.94 16.50
CA ASP A 33 -2.18 4.90 17.62
C ASP A 33 -1.90 6.34 17.15
N ASN A 34 -1.23 6.48 16.02
CA ASN A 34 -1.01 7.76 15.36
C ASN A 34 -2.09 8.11 14.32
N GLY A 35 -3.24 7.46 14.36
CA GLY A 35 -4.42 7.79 13.57
C GLY A 35 -4.42 7.24 12.15
N VAL A 36 -3.50 6.34 11.77
CA VAL A 36 -3.55 5.64 10.49
C VAL A 36 -4.57 4.51 10.55
N ASN A 37 -5.52 4.46 9.63
CA ASN A 37 -6.41 3.32 9.49
C ASN A 37 -5.65 2.16 8.85
N VAL A 38 -5.32 1.14 9.64
CA VAL A 38 -4.52 -0.01 9.22
C VAL A 38 -5.41 -1.23 9.05
N LEU A 39 -5.29 -1.92 7.91
CA LEU A 39 -6.09 -3.08 7.55
C LEU A 39 -5.22 -4.22 7.04
N ALA A 40 -5.33 -5.39 7.66
CA ALA A 40 -4.65 -6.59 7.18
C ALA A 40 -5.43 -7.23 6.01
N TYR A 41 -4.74 -7.47 4.91
CA TYR A 41 -5.31 -8.21 3.79
C TYR A 41 -5.27 -9.71 4.07
N ASN A 42 -6.44 -10.37 4.02
CA ASN A 42 -6.62 -11.81 4.27
C ASN A 42 -5.86 -12.29 5.53
N PRO A 43 -6.19 -11.77 6.73
CA PRO A 43 -5.52 -12.18 7.96
C PRO A 43 -5.68 -13.69 8.18
N LEU A 44 -4.59 -14.34 8.57
CA LEU A 44 -4.61 -15.76 8.90
C LEU A 44 -5.38 -15.94 10.21
N ASN A 45 -6.50 -16.66 10.16
CA ASN A 45 -7.25 -17.04 11.36
C ASN A 45 -6.90 -18.50 11.71
N PRO A 46 -6.23 -18.75 12.84
CA PRO A 46 -5.86 -20.11 13.23
C PRO A 46 -7.08 -21.00 13.53
N LEU A 47 -8.24 -20.40 13.83
CA LEU A 47 -9.49 -21.14 14.12
C LEU A 47 -10.25 -21.56 12.85
N THR A 48 -9.89 -21.01 11.69
CA THR A 48 -10.47 -21.39 10.40
C THR A 48 -9.35 -21.72 9.43
N PRO A 49 -8.79 -22.93 9.50
CA PRO A 49 -7.70 -23.32 8.61
C PRO A 49 -8.20 -23.30 7.16
N ARG A 50 -7.73 -22.30 6.42
CA ARG A 50 -7.93 -22.26 4.95
C ARG A 50 -6.95 -23.23 4.29
N LYS A 51 -7.39 -23.88 3.23
CA LYS A 51 -6.47 -24.66 2.40
C LYS A 51 -5.37 -23.72 1.88
N LYS A 52 -4.13 -24.18 1.87
CA LYS A 52 -2.93 -23.37 1.57
C LYS A 52 -3.00 -22.60 0.23
N TRP A 53 -3.82 -23.06 -0.71
CA TRP A 53 -4.04 -22.45 -2.03
C TRP A 53 -5.21 -21.43 -2.06
N GLU A 54 -6.00 -21.30 -0.98
CA GLU A 54 -7.10 -20.34 -0.87
C GLU A 54 -6.65 -19.00 -0.25
N VAL A 55 -5.39 -18.91 0.13
CA VAL A 55 -4.83 -17.67 0.69
C VAL A 55 -4.48 -16.73 -0.47
N GLY A 56 -5.47 -16.00 -0.95
CA GLY A 56 -5.23 -14.91 -1.89
C GLY A 56 -4.27 -13.90 -1.25
N ARG A 57 -3.26 -13.46 -2.00
CA ARG A 57 -2.27 -12.48 -1.57
C ARG A 57 -2.43 -11.19 -2.36
N ASP A 58 -2.12 -10.07 -1.73
CA ASP A 58 -2.03 -8.80 -2.43
C ASP A 58 -0.56 -8.38 -2.54
N HIS A 59 0.00 -8.49 -3.73
CA HIS A 59 1.37 -8.10 -4.01
C HIS A 59 1.49 -6.72 -4.66
N ARG A 60 0.40 -5.99 -4.77
CA ARG A 60 0.38 -4.65 -5.37
C ARG A 60 1.07 -3.65 -4.46
N LYS A 61 1.92 -2.82 -5.02
CA LYS A 61 2.53 -1.68 -4.36
C LYS A 61 1.90 -0.44 -4.96
N LEU A 62 0.82 -0.01 -4.34
CA LEU A 62 -0.02 1.09 -4.79
C LEU A 62 -0.11 2.14 -3.69
N LEU A 63 0.19 3.38 -4.03
CA LEU A 63 -0.08 4.55 -3.21
C LEU A 63 -0.90 5.54 -4.04
N VAL A 64 -2.05 5.95 -3.52
CA VAL A 64 -2.83 7.04 -4.11
C VAL A 64 -2.85 8.21 -3.14
N VAL A 65 -2.59 9.40 -3.64
CA VAL A 65 -2.58 10.63 -2.87
C VAL A 65 -3.68 11.55 -3.37
N ASP A 66 -4.63 11.86 -2.48
CA ASP A 66 -5.75 12.77 -2.70
C ASP A 66 -6.60 12.45 -3.95
N GLY A 67 -6.53 11.22 -4.45
CA GLY A 67 -7.18 10.81 -5.69
C GLY A 67 -6.60 11.47 -6.96
N GLN A 68 -5.48 12.17 -6.88
CA GLN A 68 -4.88 12.96 -7.97
C GLN A 68 -3.57 12.37 -8.50
N ILE A 69 -2.82 11.69 -7.65
CA ILE A 69 -1.52 11.11 -7.99
C ILE A 69 -1.52 9.65 -7.53
N ALA A 70 -1.06 8.77 -8.40
CA ALA A 70 -0.81 7.38 -8.04
C ALA A 70 0.68 7.03 -8.19
N PHE A 71 1.17 6.16 -7.32
CA PHE A 71 2.47 5.53 -7.42
C PHE A 71 2.27 4.02 -7.47
N VAL A 72 2.83 3.38 -8.49
CA VAL A 72 2.73 1.93 -8.69
C VAL A 72 4.07 1.36 -9.12
N GLY A 73 4.36 0.14 -8.69
CA GLY A 73 5.61 -0.53 -9.09
C GLY A 73 6.00 -1.68 -8.19
N GLY A 74 7.24 -2.10 -8.28
CA GLY A 74 7.78 -3.23 -7.54
C GLY A 74 8.39 -2.87 -6.19
N VAL A 75 8.69 -1.60 -5.91
CA VAL A 75 9.37 -1.17 -4.68
C VAL A 75 8.50 -1.42 -3.44
N ASN A 76 9.01 -2.23 -2.53
CA ASN A 76 8.38 -2.51 -1.24
C ASN A 76 8.88 -1.58 -0.13
N ILE A 77 8.12 -1.49 0.96
CA ILE A 77 8.61 -0.93 2.22
C ILE A 77 9.43 -2.03 2.92
N SER A 78 10.72 -2.08 2.58
CA SER A 78 11.64 -3.11 3.10
C SER A 78 13.05 -2.57 3.14
N SER A 79 13.84 -3.05 4.12
CA SER A 79 15.26 -2.69 4.26
C SER A 79 16.13 -3.12 3.08
N VAL A 80 15.68 -4.07 2.25
CA VAL A 80 16.43 -4.49 1.04
C VAL A 80 16.54 -3.40 -0.02
N TYR A 81 15.62 -2.42 0.01
CA TYR A 81 15.64 -1.25 -0.89
C TYR A 81 16.31 -0.02 -0.25
N SER A 82 16.67 -0.11 1.03
CA SER A 82 17.32 0.99 1.73
C SER A 82 18.82 0.98 1.44
N SER A 83 19.28 1.88 0.59
CA SER A 83 20.71 2.19 0.42
C SER A 83 21.21 3.21 1.45
N GLY A 84 20.36 3.67 2.36
CA GLY A 84 20.66 4.71 3.33
C GLY A 84 21.26 4.17 4.64
N SER A 85 22.16 4.96 5.19
CA SER A 85 23.04 4.74 6.33
C SER A 85 22.35 4.57 7.69
N PHE A 86 21.27 3.84 7.80
CA PHE A 86 20.77 3.41 9.10
C PHE A 86 21.31 2.01 9.39
N ARG A 87 22.33 1.96 10.23
CA ARG A 87 22.98 0.84 10.90
C ARG A 87 22.27 -0.52 10.73
N SER A 88 22.33 -1.09 9.56
CA SER A 88 22.15 -2.51 9.38
C SER A 88 23.52 -3.17 9.44
N LYS A 89 23.62 -4.33 10.10
CA LYS A 89 24.82 -5.16 10.22
C LYS A 89 25.56 -5.22 8.88
N PRO A 90 26.92 -5.24 8.88
CA PRO A 90 27.67 -5.39 7.65
C PRO A 90 27.18 -6.64 6.91
N ARG A 91 26.69 -6.45 5.70
CA ARG A 91 26.26 -7.55 4.82
C ARG A 91 27.53 -8.29 4.37
N THR A 92 27.67 -9.50 4.83
CA THR A 92 28.80 -10.39 4.50
C THR A 92 28.59 -11.12 3.17
N THR A 93 27.93 -10.54 2.19
CA THR A 93 27.86 -11.13 0.84
C THR A 93 27.59 -10.05 -0.18
N ASP A 94 28.22 -10.22 -1.33
CA ASP A 94 28.27 -9.44 -2.57
C ASP A 94 26.91 -9.32 -3.27
N THR A 95 25.84 -9.05 -2.52
CA THR A 95 24.49 -8.87 -3.08
C THR A 95 24.27 -7.41 -3.42
N GLN A 96 24.28 -7.09 -4.69
CA GLN A 96 23.83 -5.80 -5.20
C GLN A 96 22.45 -5.44 -4.66
N PRO A 97 22.19 -4.15 -4.32
CA PRO A 97 20.86 -3.73 -3.89
C PRO A 97 19.83 -4.04 -4.98
N TRP A 98 18.69 -4.53 -4.59
CA TRP A 98 17.60 -4.81 -5.53
C TRP A 98 17.21 -3.52 -6.24
N ARG A 99 17.08 -3.61 -7.55
CA ARG A 99 16.57 -2.54 -8.39
C ARG A 99 15.15 -2.88 -8.80
N ASP A 100 14.28 -1.89 -8.70
CA ASP A 100 12.91 -2.03 -9.12
C ASP A 100 12.42 -0.72 -9.74
N THR A 101 11.35 -0.80 -10.52
CA THR A 101 10.75 0.36 -11.16
C THR A 101 9.51 0.78 -10.38
N HIS A 102 9.41 2.07 -10.14
CA HIS A 102 8.24 2.70 -9.55
C HIS A 102 7.81 3.87 -10.42
N LEU A 103 6.54 3.91 -10.78
CA LEU A 103 5.98 4.94 -11.66
C LEU A 103 5.15 5.91 -10.82
N ARG A 104 5.30 7.20 -11.11
CA ARG A 104 4.38 8.24 -10.69
C ARG A 104 3.44 8.53 -11.85
N ILE A 105 2.15 8.49 -11.58
CA ILE A 105 1.07 8.61 -12.57
C ILE A 105 0.16 9.75 -12.15
N GLU A 106 -0.21 10.57 -13.11
CA GLU A 106 -1.19 11.66 -12.99
C GLU A 106 -2.23 11.55 -14.09
N GLY A 107 -3.34 12.27 -13.94
CA GLY A 107 -4.41 12.27 -14.92
C GLY A 107 -5.57 11.33 -14.57
N PRO A 108 -6.58 11.23 -15.45
CA PRO A 108 -7.86 10.55 -15.14
C PRO A 108 -7.73 9.09 -14.73
N VAL A 109 -6.71 8.39 -15.19
CA VAL A 109 -6.43 6.97 -14.83
C VAL A 109 -6.22 6.77 -13.33
N VAL A 110 -5.83 7.81 -12.58
CA VAL A 110 -5.67 7.75 -11.12
C VAL A 110 -6.97 7.33 -10.44
N SER A 111 -8.11 7.69 -11.02
CA SER A 111 -9.43 7.26 -10.52
C SER A 111 -9.60 5.74 -10.52
N GLU A 112 -9.01 5.02 -11.47
CA GLU A 112 -9.07 3.56 -11.53
C GLU A 112 -8.23 2.94 -10.42
N PHE A 113 -7.03 3.46 -10.16
CA PHE A 113 -6.21 3.04 -9.01
C PHE A 113 -6.90 3.32 -7.68
N GLN A 114 -7.59 4.46 -7.58
CA GLN A 114 -8.39 4.80 -6.41
C GLN A 114 -9.54 3.82 -6.21
N LYS A 115 -10.28 3.46 -7.26
CA LYS A 115 -11.35 2.44 -7.22
C LYS A 115 -10.80 1.09 -6.77
N LEU A 116 -9.64 0.68 -7.31
CA LEU A 116 -8.99 -0.58 -6.98
C LEU A 116 -8.65 -0.65 -5.49
N PHE A 117 -8.09 0.43 -4.92
CA PHE A 117 -7.80 0.52 -3.50
C PHE A 117 -9.09 0.43 -2.67
N LEU A 118 -10.11 1.23 -3.01
CA LEU A 118 -11.38 1.28 -2.27
C LEU A 118 -12.13 -0.06 -2.31
N ALA A 119 -12.17 -0.71 -3.48
CA ALA A 119 -12.78 -2.04 -3.61
C ALA A 119 -12.06 -3.10 -2.75
N THR A 120 -10.72 -3.01 -2.66
CA THR A 120 -9.94 -3.90 -1.80
C THR A 120 -10.22 -3.61 -0.33
N TRP A 121 -10.31 -2.34 0.06
CA TRP A 121 -10.66 -1.91 1.41
C TRP A 121 -12.02 -2.45 1.85
N GLU A 122 -13.02 -2.30 1.01
CA GLU A 122 -14.39 -2.79 1.27
C GLU A 122 -14.44 -4.31 1.34
N LYS A 123 -13.80 -5.01 0.39
CA LYS A 123 -13.72 -6.48 0.36
C LYS A 123 -13.11 -7.05 1.64
N GLN A 124 -12.15 -6.36 2.22
CA GLN A 124 -11.50 -6.75 3.47
C GLN A 124 -12.25 -6.24 4.71
N LYS A 125 -13.46 -5.69 4.54
CA LYS A 125 -14.30 -5.18 5.62
C LYS A 125 -13.64 -4.06 6.42
N GLY A 126 -12.89 -3.20 5.75
CA GLY A 126 -12.38 -1.96 6.32
C GLY A 126 -13.53 -1.07 6.81
N GLU A 127 -13.23 -0.16 7.74
CA GLU A 127 -14.22 0.78 8.25
C GLU A 127 -14.93 1.52 7.11
N PRO A 128 -16.25 1.78 7.23
CA PRO A 128 -16.99 2.50 6.22
C PRO A 128 -16.34 3.84 5.88
N LEU A 129 -16.19 4.10 4.61
CA LEU A 129 -15.57 5.32 4.12
C LEU A 129 -16.62 6.42 4.14
N VAL A 130 -16.68 7.18 5.23
CA VAL A 130 -17.62 8.30 5.37
C VAL A 130 -17.22 9.41 4.40
N SER A 131 -18.10 9.64 3.46
CA SER A 131 -18.28 10.78 2.56
C SER A 131 -17.16 11.84 2.49
N LYS A 132 -16.06 11.50 1.85
CA LYS A 132 -15.20 12.49 1.18
C LYS A 132 -15.19 12.17 -0.30
N SER A 133 -15.12 13.19 -1.15
CA SER A 133 -14.93 12.99 -2.58
C SER A 133 -13.56 12.32 -2.80
N PHE A 134 -13.56 11.01 -2.93
CA PHE A 134 -12.34 10.25 -3.26
C PHE A 134 -11.98 10.40 -4.76
N PHE A 135 -12.85 11.03 -5.52
CA PHE A 135 -12.73 11.18 -6.97
C PHE A 135 -12.82 12.66 -7.33
N PRO A 136 -11.74 13.42 -7.16
CA PRO A 136 -11.70 14.80 -7.65
C PRO A 136 -11.80 14.84 -9.18
N ASN A 137 -12.22 15.94 -9.71
CA ASN A 137 -12.17 16.14 -11.15
C ASN A 137 -10.70 16.35 -11.57
N ILE A 138 -10.17 15.43 -12.40
CA ILE A 138 -8.77 15.41 -12.81
C ILE A 138 -8.69 15.72 -14.29
N SER A 139 -7.92 16.73 -14.65
CA SER A 139 -7.60 17.05 -16.04
C SER A 139 -6.58 16.07 -16.63
N ASN A 140 -6.55 15.96 -17.94
CA ASN A 140 -5.49 15.20 -18.61
C ASN A 140 -4.11 15.74 -18.25
N ALA A 141 -3.17 14.84 -18.00
CA ALA A 141 -1.77 15.15 -17.70
C ALA A 141 -0.89 14.39 -18.69
N GLY A 142 -0.18 15.15 -19.54
CA GLY A 142 0.67 14.56 -20.58
C GLY A 142 -0.10 13.97 -21.77
N ASN A 143 0.60 13.24 -22.62
CA ASN A 143 0.10 12.65 -23.87
C ASN A 143 0.15 11.11 -23.86
N GLU A 144 0.56 10.52 -22.78
CA GLU A 144 0.72 9.07 -22.68
C GLU A 144 -0.62 8.40 -22.39
N MET A 145 -0.86 7.27 -23.04
CA MET A 145 -2.02 6.43 -22.77
C MET A 145 -1.67 5.40 -21.70
N VAL A 146 -2.34 5.47 -20.58
CA VAL A 146 -2.14 4.54 -19.44
C VAL A 146 -3.43 3.75 -19.22
N ARG A 147 -3.28 2.44 -19.02
CA ARG A 147 -4.37 1.53 -18.68
C ARG A 147 -4.04 0.76 -17.41
N ASP A 148 -4.95 0.75 -16.46
CA ASP A 148 -4.91 -0.19 -15.34
C ASP A 148 -5.36 -1.58 -15.81
N ILE A 149 -4.59 -2.60 -15.43
CA ILE A 149 -4.95 -4.01 -15.64
C ILE A 149 -4.99 -4.64 -14.24
N GLY A 150 -6.15 -4.52 -13.60
CA GLY A 150 -6.40 -5.17 -12.31
C GLY A 150 -6.37 -6.70 -12.47
N SER A 151 -5.63 -7.39 -11.61
CA SER A 151 -5.59 -8.85 -11.52
C SER A 151 -6.35 -9.35 -10.29
#